data_9d82c5a3575871f1dd2c51d197137510
#
_entry.id   9d82c5a3575871f1dd2c51d197137510
#
_cell.length_a   1.000
_cell.length_b   1.000
_cell.length_c   1.000
_cell.angle_alpha   90.00
_cell.angle_beta   90.00
_cell.angle_gamma   90.00
#
_symmetry.space_group_name_H-M   'P 1'
#
loop_
_entity.id
_entity.type
_entity.pdbx_description
1 polymer ?
#
loop_
_entity_poly.entity_id
_entity_poly.type
_entity_poly.pdbx_seq_one_letter_code
_entity_poly.pdbx_strand_id
1 'polypeptide(L)'
;MARKETVLTFEEIAYISEIFVSLGIEKIRLTGGEPLIRREVPRLVASLAKLRPGLRDLALTTNGFDFPRHAKALKEAGLDRVTISLDSLDREKFLDITGVDALDRVFAAIETARSLAFEPIKINAVIIRGRNDDELVEFARFARENSVAMRFIEFMPLDSGHEWSRDMVVPGREIRDTINAVFPLKLKENSRGSETAWKYQFADGSPGEIGIIAPVTEMFCGACSRIRLTADGQIRTCLFSTVEHNLRDVIRRGTARQEVVAFI
;
A
#
# COMPACT_ATOMS: atom_id res chain seq x y z
N MET A 1 20.07 -9.10 -0.95
CA MET A 1 18.97 -10.11 -1.03
C MET A 1 19.00 -10.97 0.22
N ALA A 2 17.85 -11.17 0.88
CA ALA A 2 17.76 -12.10 2.01
C ALA A 2 18.07 -13.53 1.54
N ARG A 3 18.72 -14.35 2.38
CA ARG A 3 18.99 -15.75 2.07
C ARG A 3 17.65 -16.51 1.93
N LYS A 4 17.56 -17.39 0.93
CA LYS A 4 16.32 -18.16 0.63
C LYS A 4 15.77 -18.91 1.85
N GLU A 5 16.65 -19.36 2.73
CA GLU A 5 16.32 -20.08 3.97
C GLU A 5 15.70 -19.20 5.06
N THR A 6 15.91 -17.88 5.00
CA THR A 6 15.37 -16.94 5.98
C THR A 6 14.00 -16.40 5.60
N VAL A 7 13.59 -16.56 4.35
CA VAL A 7 12.31 -16.05 3.83
C VAL A 7 11.23 -17.13 4.01
N LEU A 8 10.02 -16.72 4.38
CA LEU A 8 8.86 -17.60 4.46
C LEU A 8 8.52 -18.20 3.09
N THR A 9 8.15 -19.48 3.05
CA THR A 9 7.57 -20.09 1.86
C THR A 9 6.14 -19.60 1.62
N PHE A 10 5.57 -19.88 0.46
CA PHE A 10 4.15 -19.53 0.21
C PHE A 10 3.20 -20.35 1.09
N GLU A 11 3.56 -21.56 1.40
CA GLU A 11 2.83 -22.44 2.28
C GLU A 11 2.83 -21.91 3.73
N GLU A 12 3.99 -21.45 4.21
CA GLU A 12 4.11 -20.80 5.53
C GLU A 12 3.28 -19.51 5.59
N ILE A 13 3.34 -18.66 4.54
CA ILE A 13 2.53 -17.43 4.47
C ILE A 13 1.04 -17.78 4.47
N ALA A 14 0.61 -18.77 3.69
CA ALA A 14 -0.79 -19.18 3.63
C ALA A 14 -1.28 -19.72 4.98
N TYR A 15 -0.48 -20.54 5.66
CA TYR A 15 -0.77 -21.07 6.99
C TYR A 15 -0.91 -19.96 8.04
N ILE A 16 0.03 -19.02 8.08
CA ILE A 16 -0.03 -17.87 8.99
C ILE A 16 -1.26 -17.00 8.68
N SER A 17 -1.53 -16.77 7.40
CA SER A 17 -2.69 -16.00 6.97
C SER A 17 -4.02 -16.64 7.35
N GLU A 18 -4.11 -17.97 7.29
CA GLU A 18 -5.27 -18.73 7.76
C GLU A 18 -5.50 -18.51 9.27
N ILE A 19 -4.43 -18.51 10.07
CA ILE A 19 -4.53 -18.19 11.49
C ILE A 19 -5.01 -16.76 11.70
N PHE A 20 -4.43 -15.78 11.01
CA PHE A 20 -4.87 -14.39 11.10
C PHE A 20 -6.35 -14.21 10.74
N VAL A 21 -6.81 -14.88 9.67
CA VAL A 21 -8.23 -14.84 9.27
C VAL A 21 -9.12 -15.49 10.34
N SER A 22 -8.68 -16.59 10.95
CA SER A 22 -9.44 -17.21 12.05
C SER A 22 -9.51 -16.34 13.31
N LEU A 23 -8.59 -15.38 13.47
CA LEU A 23 -8.58 -14.37 14.52
C LEU A 23 -9.34 -13.07 14.14
N GLY A 24 -10.01 -13.04 12.98
CA GLY A 24 -10.85 -11.93 12.55
C GLY A 24 -10.17 -10.93 11.60
N ILE A 25 -9.00 -11.24 11.05
CA ILE A 25 -8.42 -10.42 9.97
C ILE A 25 -9.18 -10.65 8.68
N GLU A 26 -9.82 -9.60 8.18
CA GLU A 26 -10.65 -9.63 6.97
C GLU A 26 -9.93 -9.10 5.73
N LYS A 27 -8.78 -8.44 5.89
CA LYS A 27 -8.06 -7.76 4.81
C LYS A 27 -6.59 -8.13 4.83
N ILE A 28 -6.07 -8.58 3.70
CA ILE A 28 -4.65 -8.85 3.50
C ILE A 28 -4.12 -7.99 2.37
N ARG A 29 -2.95 -7.39 2.59
CA ARG A 29 -2.24 -6.62 1.56
C ARG A 29 -0.85 -7.18 1.36
N LEU A 30 -0.59 -7.64 0.16
CA LEU A 30 0.76 -7.99 -0.27
C LEU A 30 1.53 -6.72 -0.60
N THR A 31 2.70 -6.58 0.00
CA THR A 31 3.61 -5.45 -0.20
C THR A 31 5.04 -5.91 0.11
N GLY A 32 5.97 -5.01 0.35
CA GLY A 32 7.33 -5.36 0.74
C GLY A 32 8.28 -4.26 0.28
N GLY A 33 9.44 -4.61 -0.28
CA GLY A 33 10.08 -3.77 -1.28
C GLY A 33 9.17 -3.78 -2.52
N GLU A 34 9.45 -4.67 -3.49
CA GLU A 34 8.51 -4.90 -4.58
C GLU A 34 8.03 -6.36 -4.56
N PRO A 35 6.74 -6.64 -4.33
CA PRO A 35 6.24 -8.02 -4.21
C PRO A 35 6.35 -8.81 -5.52
N LEU A 36 6.30 -8.15 -6.68
CA LEU A 36 6.33 -8.83 -7.98
C LEU A 36 7.73 -9.30 -8.40
N ILE A 37 8.79 -8.94 -7.67
CA ILE A 37 10.13 -9.55 -7.84
C ILE A 37 10.11 -11.03 -7.44
N ARG A 38 9.23 -11.41 -6.50
CA ARG A 38 9.10 -12.78 -6.06
C ARG A 38 8.42 -13.61 -7.14
N ARG A 39 9.06 -14.69 -7.57
CA ARG A 39 8.50 -15.59 -8.60
C ARG A 39 7.17 -16.18 -8.14
N GLU A 40 6.26 -16.38 -9.07
CA GLU A 40 4.98 -17.09 -8.87
C GLU A 40 4.04 -16.46 -7.82
N VAL A 41 4.10 -15.13 -7.59
CA VAL A 41 3.18 -14.42 -6.68
C VAL A 41 1.69 -14.75 -6.94
N PRO A 42 1.22 -14.97 -8.19
CA PRO A 42 -0.15 -15.42 -8.43
C PRO A 42 -0.52 -16.73 -7.69
N ARG A 43 0.43 -17.66 -7.46
CA ARG A 43 0.18 -18.86 -6.65
C ARG A 43 -0.10 -18.52 -5.18
N LEU A 44 0.63 -17.56 -4.62
CA LEU A 44 0.36 -17.07 -3.28
C LEU A 44 -1.03 -16.41 -3.21
N VAL A 45 -1.35 -15.54 -4.18
CA VAL A 45 -2.68 -14.90 -4.25
C VAL A 45 -3.79 -15.95 -4.31
N ALA A 46 -3.64 -16.99 -5.14
CA ALA A 46 -4.62 -18.09 -5.23
C ALA A 46 -4.76 -18.87 -3.91
N SER A 47 -3.65 -19.06 -3.18
CA SER A 47 -3.70 -19.71 -1.86
C SER A 47 -4.42 -18.86 -0.82
N LEU A 48 -4.17 -17.54 -0.81
CA LEU A 48 -4.84 -16.61 0.10
C LEU A 48 -6.34 -16.43 -0.26
N ALA A 49 -6.68 -16.44 -1.54
CA ALA A 49 -8.07 -16.34 -1.99
C ALA A 49 -8.95 -17.51 -1.50
N LYS A 50 -8.37 -18.67 -1.19
CA LYS A 50 -9.07 -19.81 -0.59
C LYS A 50 -9.55 -19.55 0.85
N LEU A 51 -9.05 -18.50 1.51
CA LEU A 51 -9.46 -18.12 2.86
C LEU A 51 -10.81 -17.39 2.89
N ARG A 52 -11.47 -17.20 1.74
CA ARG A 52 -12.83 -16.67 1.67
C ARG A 52 -13.85 -17.65 2.26
N PRO A 53 -14.94 -17.19 2.88
CA PRO A 53 -15.39 -15.78 2.97
C PRO A 53 -14.78 -14.99 4.13
N GLY A 54 -13.97 -15.58 5.01
CA GLY A 54 -13.33 -14.87 6.13
C GLY A 54 -12.42 -13.72 5.64
N LEU A 55 -11.63 -13.96 4.61
CA LEU A 55 -10.87 -12.92 3.93
C LEU A 55 -11.77 -12.20 2.91
N ARG A 56 -12.08 -10.92 3.16
CA ARG A 56 -12.97 -10.10 2.33
C ARG A 56 -12.24 -9.23 1.31
N ASP A 57 -10.95 -8.95 1.55
CA ASP A 57 -10.19 -7.99 0.75
C ASP A 57 -8.73 -8.43 0.62
N LEU A 58 -8.34 -8.81 -0.58
CA LEU A 58 -6.98 -9.19 -0.93
C LEU A 58 -6.40 -8.15 -1.91
N ALA A 59 -5.41 -7.40 -1.45
CA ALA A 59 -4.84 -6.28 -2.19
C ALA A 59 -3.33 -6.44 -2.40
N LEU A 60 -2.83 -5.77 -3.44
CA LEU A 60 -1.40 -5.66 -3.75
C LEU A 60 -0.99 -4.18 -3.75
N THR A 61 0.21 -3.88 -3.25
CA THR A 61 0.88 -2.60 -3.48
C THR A 61 2.15 -2.86 -4.26
N THR A 62 2.36 -2.16 -5.37
CA THR A 62 3.46 -2.35 -6.31
C THR A 62 3.98 -1.02 -6.84
N ASN A 63 5.25 -0.98 -7.24
CA ASN A 63 5.82 0.13 -8.01
C ASN A 63 5.32 0.17 -9.47
N GLY A 64 4.54 -0.81 -9.91
CA GLY A 64 3.95 -0.87 -11.25
C GLY A 64 4.85 -1.45 -12.34
N PHE A 65 6.16 -1.52 -12.14
CA PHE A 65 7.14 -1.86 -13.19
C PHE A 65 6.85 -3.18 -13.92
N ASP A 66 6.61 -4.25 -13.16
CA ASP A 66 6.31 -5.58 -13.71
C ASP A 66 4.82 -5.94 -13.63
N PHE A 67 3.98 -5.04 -13.12
CA PHE A 67 2.55 -5.32 -12.93
C PHE A 67 1.84 -5.74 -14.21
N PRO A 68 2.03 -5.10 -15.39
CA PRO A 68 1.35 -5.51 -16.61
C PRO A 68 1.57 -6.98 -16.99
N ARG A 69 2.75 -7.54 -16.72
CA ARG A 69 3.07 -8.94 -17.01
C ARG A 69 2.31 -9.93 -16.13
N HIS A 70 1.96 -9.52 -14.91
CA HIS A 70 1.36 -10.38 -13.89
C HIS A 70 -0.12 -10.11 -13.68
N ALA A 71 -0.63 -8.96 -14.12
CA ALA A 71 -1.94 -8.44 -13.78
C ALA A 71 -3.09 -9.42 -14.07
N LYS A 72 -3.11 -10.04 -15.27
CA LYS A 72 -4.13 -11.03 -15.65
C LYS A 72 -4.09 -12.24 -14.71
N ALA A 73 -2.93 -12.83 -14.49
CA ALA A 73 -2.78 -13.98 -13.59
C ALA A 73 -3.13 -13.64 -12.13
N LEU A 74 -2.82 -12.43 -11.67
CA LEU A 74 -3.20 -11.95 -10.33
C LEU A 74 -4.72 -11.80 -10.21
N LYS A 75 -5.39 -11.26 -11.25
CA LYS A 75 -6.84 -11.12 -11.27
C LYS A 75 -7.53 -12.49 -11.25
N GLU A 76 -7.10 -13.41 -12.11
CA GLU A 76 -7.60 -14.78 -12.18
C GLU A 76 -7.35 -15.56 -10.89
N ALA A 77 -6.25 -15.28 -10.20
CA ALA A 77 -5.93 -15.86 -8.88
C ALA A 77 -6.80 -15.32 -7.74
N GLY A 78 -7.60 -14.26 -7.97
CA GLY A 78 -8.51 -13.71 -6.97
C GLY A 78 -8.00 -12.45 -6.26
N LEU A 79 -7.05 -11.70 -6.83
CA LEU A 79 -6.67 -10.38 -6.32
C LEU A 79 -7.82 -9.39 -6.57
N ASP A 80 -8.26 -8.69 -5.52
CA ASP A 80 -9.38 -7.75 -5.60
C ASP A 80 -8.93 -6.38 -6.12
N ARG A 81 -7.82 -5.87 -5.58
CA ARG A 81 -7.41 -4.47 -5.77
C ARG A 81 -5.90 -4.30 -5.89
N VAL A 82 -5.51 -3.27 -6.61
CA VAL A 82 -4.12 -2.83 -6.71
C VAL A 82 -3.95 -1.41 -6.20
N THR A 83 -2.82 -1.16 -5.55
CA THR A 83 -2.31 0.17 -5.26
C THR A 83 -0.97 0.31 -5.99
N ILE A 84 -0.81 1.36 -6.78
CA ILE A 84 0.38 1.63 -7.57
C ILE A 84 1.08 2.85 -6.98
N SER A 85 2.39 2.77 -6.78
CA SER A 85 3.19 3.91 -6.32
C SER A 85 3.56 4.80 -7.50
N LEU A 86 3.35 6.12 -7.36
CA LEU A 86 3.66 7.12 -8.37
C LEU A 86 3.99 8.44 -7.67
N ASP A 87 5.27 8.69 -7.45
CA ASP A 87 5.72 9.82 -6.64
C ASP A 87 5.90 11.12 -7.43
N SER A 88 5.82 11.09 -8.76
CA SER A 88 5.80 12.27 -9.63
C SER A 88 5.13 11.96 -10.99
N LEU A 89 4.50 12.96 -11.59
CA LEU A 89 3.97 12.94 -12.97
C LEU A 89 5.00 13.48 -13.97
N ASP A 90 6.03 14.14 -13.48
CA ASP A 90 7.17 14.62 -14.25
C ASP A 90 8.27 13.55 -14.31
N ARG A 91 8.83 13.31 -15.52
CA ARG A 91 9.79 12.23 -15.74
C ARG A 91 11.14 12.46 -15.03
N GLU A 92 11.60 13.71 -15.02
CA GLU A 92 12.90 14.03 -14.41
C GLU A 92 12.81 13.93 -12.90
N LYS A 93 11.74 14.47 -12.30
CA LYS A 93 11.47 14.34 -10.88
C LYS A 93 11.23 12.88 -10.46
N PHE A 94 10.48 12.12 -11.28
CA PHE A 94 10.26 10.69 -11.02
C PHE A 94 11.59 9.94 -11.00
N LEU A 95 12.49 10.20 -11.95
CA LEU A 95 13.82 9.63 -11.98
C LEU A 95 14.66 10.04 -10.77
N ASP A 96 14.62 11.33 -10.37
CA ASP A 96 15.35 11.84 -9.20
C ASP A 96 14.88 11.16 -7.90
N ILE A 97 13.57 11.02 -7.71
CA ILE A 97 12.98 10.44 -6.50
C ILE A 97 13.18 8.92 -6.44
N THR A 98 13.01 8.22 -7.56
CA THR A 98 12.98 6.74 -7.57
C THR A 98 14.30 6.11 -7.97
N GLY A 99 15.20 6.87 -8.59
CA GLY A 99 16.46 6.37 -9.16
C GLY A 99 16.30 5.53 -10.42
N VAL A 100 15.06 5.44 -10.99
CA VAL A 100 14.77 4.58 -12.16
C VAL A 100 13.88 5.31 -13.14
N ASP A 101 14.27 5.39 -14.42
CA ASP A 101 13.44 5.92 -15.50
C ASP A 101 12.36 4.91 -15.90
N ALA A 102 11.27 4.89 -15.17
CA ALA A 102 10.18 3.92 -15.32
C ALA A 102 8.76 4.52 -15.36
N LEU A 103 8.63 5.84 -15.51
CA LEU A 103 7.33 6.52 -15.47
C LEU A 103 6.33 5.93 -16.48
N ASP A 104 6.76 5.67 -17.71
CA ASP A 104 5.89 5.08 -18.75
C ASP A 104 5.36 3.70 -18.36
N ARG A 105 6.17 2.93 -17.61
CA ARG A 105 5.73 1.61 -17.10
C ARG A 105 4.68 1.73 -16.01
N VAL A 106 4.78 2.77 -15.17
CA VAL A 106 3.76 3.05 -14.14
C VAL A 106 2.44 3.44 -14.79
N PHE A 107 2.45 4.29 -15.81
CA PHE A 107 1.23 4.59 -16.58
C PHE A 107 0.66 3.35 -17.27
N ALA A 108 1.50 2.52 -17.88
CA ALA A 108 1.06 1.25 -18.47
C ALA A 108 0.46 0.30 -17.41
N ALA A 109 0.95 0.32 -16.17
CA ALA A 109 0.37 -0.44 -15.07
C ALA A 109 -1.03 0.06 -14.70
N ILE A 110 -1.25 1.38 -14.66
CA ILE A 110 -2.55 1.99 -14.39
C ILE A 110 -3.57 1.61 -15.48
N GLU A 111 -3.18 1.72 -16.74
CA GLU A 111 -4.04 1.32 -17.87
C GLU A 111 -4.35 -0.19 -17.87
N THR A 112 -3.36 -1.02 -17.55
CA THR A 112 -3.56 -2.46 -17.40
C THR A 112 -4.52 -2.77 -16.25
N ALA A 113 -4.39 -2.10 -15.11
CA ALA A 113 -5.31 -2.26 -13.98
C ALA A 113 -6.75 -1.89 -14.37
N ARG A 114 -6.91 -0.80 -15.15
CA ARG A 114 -8.21 -0.36 -15.67
C ARG A 114 -8.82 -1.38 -16.62
N SER A 115 -8.05 -1.84 -17.61
CA SER A 115 -8.52 -2.81 -18.61
C SER A 115 -8.96 -4.15 -18.02
N LEU A 116 -8.39 -4.53 -16.87
CA LEU A 116 -8.73 -5.73 -16.11
C LEU A 116 -9.74 -5.48 -14.99
N ALA A 117 -10.35 -4.29 -14.93
CA ALA A 117 -11.36 -3.92 -13.93
C ALA A 117 -10.89 -4.17 -12.47
N PHE A 118 -9.68 -3.74 -12.15
CA PHE A 118 -9.26 -3.61 -10.76
C PHE A 118 -9.86 -2.33 -10.18
N GLU A 119 -10.87 -2.43 -9.33
CA GLU A 119 -11.55 -1.29 -8.75
C GLU A 119 -11.61 -1.35 -7.22
N PRO A 120 -11.38 -0.22 -6.54
CA PRO A 120 -10.82 1.03 -7.06
C PRO A 120 -9.32 0.90 -7.32
N ILE A 121 -8.84 1.51 -8.40
CA ILE A 121 -7.39 1.71 -8.62
C ILE A 121 -6.93 2.79 -7.65
N LYS A 122 -5.93 2.45 -6.82
CA LYS A 122 -5.35 3.39 -5.87
C LYS A 122 -3.94 3.76 -6.28
N ILE A 123 -3.62 5.04 -6.18
CA ILE A 123 -2.28 5.56 -6.47
C ILE A 123 -1.76 6.22 -5.20
N ASN A 124 -0.57 5.84 -4.78
CA ASN A 124 0.10 6.44 -3.65
C ASN A 124 1.24 7.33 -4.13
N ALA A 125 1.32 8.56 -3.62
CA ALA A 125 2.48 9.43 -3.73
C ALA A 125 2.95 9.85 -2.35
N VAL A 126 4.24 9.71 -2.08
CA VAL A 126 4.90 10.31 -0.93
C VAL A 126 5.27 11.73 -1.31
N ILE A 127 4.76 12.72 -0.57
CA ILE A 127 5.01 14.12 -0.86
C ILE A 127 6.17 14.63 -0.03
N ILE A 128 7.17 15.15 -0.74
CA ILE A 128 8.44 15.63 -0.18
C ILE A 128 8.61 17.09 -0.57
N ARG A 129 8.74 17.95 0.43
CA ARG A 129 8.93 19.39 0.22
C ARG A 129 10.17 19.68 -0.62
N GLY A 130 9.99 20.53 -1.63
CA GLY A 130 11.03 20.91 -2.58
C GLY A 130 11.39 19.85 -3.62
N ARG A 131 10.66 18.72 -3.68
CA ARG A 131 10.84 17.71 -4.73
C ARG A 131 9.61 17.56 -5.62
N ASN A 132 8.43 17.28 -5.03
CA ASN A 132 7.18 17.03 -5.75
C ASN A 132 5.95 17.69 -5.11
N ASP A 133 6.13 18.57 -4.13
CA ASP A 133 5.04 19.29 -3.47
C ASP A 133 4.37 20.34 -4.37
N ASP A 134 5.01 20.74 -5.46
CA ASP A 134 4.45 21.57 -6.50
C ASP A 134 3.47 20.83 -7.45
N GLU A 135 3.44 19.48 -7.42
CA GLU A 135 2.59 18.65 -8.28
C GLU A 135 1.22 18.30 -7.65
N LEU A 136 0.90 18.79 -6.46
CA LEU A 136 -0.33 18.43 -5.72
C LEU A 136 -1.61 18.64 -6.52
N VAL A 137 -1.71 19.78 -7.23
CA VAL A 137 -2.86 20.12 -8.06
C VAL A 137 -2.92 19.25 -9.32
N GLU A 138 -1.79 18.97 -9.94
CA GLU A 138 -1.71 18.11 -11.12
C GLU A 138 -2.06 16.64 -10.78
N PHE A 139 -1.62 16.15 -9.65
CA PHE A 139 -2.06 14.85 -9.15
C PHE A 139 -3.58 14.79 -8.88
N ALA A 140 -4.16 15.87 -8.35
CA ALA A 140 -5.60 15.94 -8.15
C ALA A 140 -6.35 15.99 -9.50
N ARG A 141 -5.83 16.71 -10.49
CA ARG A 141 -6.33 16.71 -11.88
C ARG A 141 -6.26 15.32 -12.48
N PHE A 142 -5.12 14.65 -12.34
CA PHE A 142 -4.92 13.29 -12.80
C PHE A 142 -5.94 12.31 -12.16
N ALA A 143 -6.23 12.45 -10.87
CA ALA A 143 -7.23 11.64 -10.18
C ALA A 143 -8.63 11.80 -10.78
N ARG A 144 -9.02 13.04 -11.11
CA ARG A 144 -10.31 13.36 -11.74
C ARG A 144 -10.42 12.75 -13.14
N GLU A 145 -9.43 13.02 -13.98
CA GLU A 145 -9.42 12.62 -15.40
C GLU A 145 -9.36 11.09 -15.56
N ASN A 146 -8.68 10.42 -14.63
CA ASN A 146 -8.47 8.99 -14.67
C ASN A 146 -9.39 8.18 -13.74
N SER A 147 -10.29 8.82 -13.00
CA SER A 147 -11.22 8.16 -12.07
C SER A 147 -10.51 7.25 -11.06
N VAL A 148 -9.33 7.68 -10.54
CA VAL A 148 -8.53 6.91 -9.58
C VAL A 148 -8.61 7.50 -8.17
N ALA A 149 -8.29 6.69 -7.18
CA ALA A 149 -8.15 7.15 -5.80
C ALA A 149 -6.69 7.54 -5.53
N MET A 150 -6.38 8.84 -5.64
CA MET A 150 -5.06 9.39 -5.35
C MET A 150 -4.85 9.52 -3.85
N ARG A 151 -3.73 9.05 -3.34
CA ARG A 151 -3.36 9.10 -1.93
C ARG A 151 -2.04 9.80 -1.74
N PHE A 152 -2.11 10.93 -1.09
CA PHE A 152 -0.97 11.72 -0.66
C PHE A 152 -0.52 11.26 0.72
N ILE A 153 0.75 10.94 0.85
CA ILE A 153 1.35 10.41 2.08
C ILE A 153 2.44 11.38 2.52
N GLU A 154 2.39 11.82 3.77
CA GLU A 154 3.49 12.59 4.35
C GLU A 154 4.79 11.79 4.35
N PHE A 155 5.90 12.45 4.05
CA PHE A 155 7.22 11.86 4.10
C PHE A 155 7.55 11.41 5.54
N MET A 156 7.85 10.14 5.70
CA MET A 156 8.10 9.49 7.01
C MET A 156 9.59 9.15 7.18
N PRO A 157 10.11 9.08 8.43
CA PRO A 157 11.50 8.69 8.71
C PRO A 157 11.71 7.16 8.52
N LEU A 158 11.47 6.68 7.31
CA LEU A 158 11.59 5.27 6.92
C LEU A 158 12.49 5.08 5.70
N ASP A 159 13.07 6.15 5.20
CA ASP A 159 13.96 6.16 4.06
C ASP A 159 15.28 5.46 4.38
N SER A 160 15.77 4.66 3.46
CA SER A 160 17.05 3.92 3.60
C SER A 160 18.27 4.84 3.54
N GLY A 161 18.12 6.01 2.96
CA GLY A 161 19.17 7.03 2.83
C GLY A 161 19.37 7.85 4.09
N HIS A 162 18.48 7.79 5.07
CA HIS A 162 18.45 8.63 6.26
C HIS A 162 18.46 10.14 5.94
N GLU A 163 17.88 10.52 4.83
CA GLU A 163 17.76 11.93 4.38
C GLU A 163 16.60 12.65 5.04
N TRP A 164 15.70 11.91 5.70
CA TRP A 164 14.51 12.50 6.28
C TRP A 164 14.84 13.59 7.29
N SER A 165 14.20 14.72 7.13
CA SER A 165 14.15 15.79 8.11
C SER A 165 12.72 16.34 8.20
N ARG A 166 12.39 16.98 9.31
CA ARG A 166 11.03 17.44 9.57
C ARG A 166 10.57 18.55 8.64
N ASP A 167 11.48 19.37 8.17
CA ASP A 167 11.26 20.46 7.20
C ASP A 167 10.94 19.95 5.79
N MET A 168 11.29 18.70 5.48
CA MET A 168 10.90 18.04 4.22
C MET A 168 9.45 17.51 4.24
N VAL A 169 8.79 17.54 5.40
CA VAL A 169 7.40 17.08 5.52
C VAL A 169 6.46 18.16 5.00
N VAL A 170 5.58 17.82 4.08
CA VAL A 170 4.43 18.63 3.68
C VAL A 170 3.24 18.16 4.51
N PRO A 171 2.71 18.98 5.45
CA PRO A 171 1.62 18.58 6.32
C PRO A 171 0.35 18.20 5.55
N GLY A 172 -0.37 17.18 6.01
CA GLY A 172 -1.60 16.74 5.36
C GLY A 172 -2.64 17.84 5.21
N ARG A 173 -2.71 18.78 6.16
CA ARG A 173 -3.54 19.98 6.07
C ARG A 173 -3.13 20.87 4.90
N GLU A 174 -1.84 21.10 4.71
CA GLU A 174 -1.32 21.92 3.59
C GLU A 174 -1.63 21.27 2.24
N ILE A 175 -1.43 19.94 2.12
CA ILE A 175 -1.80 19.16 0.93
C ILE A 175 -3.29 19.38 0.60
N ARG A 176 -4.16 19.21 1.60
CA ARG A 176 -5.60 19.40 1.43
C ARG A 176 -5.95 20.81 0.98
N ASP A 177 -5.41 21.82 1.67
CA ASP A 177 -5.77 23.21 1.44
C ASP A 177 -5.30 23.69 0.05
N THR A 178 -4.12 23.24 -0.39
CA THR A 178 -3.60 23.49 -1.75
C THR A 178 -4.52 22.91 -2.82
N ILE A 179 -4.93 21.65 -2.68
CA ILE A 179 -5.84 21.02 -3.64
C ILE A 179 -7.21 21.67 -3.59
N ASN A 180 -7.74 21.92 -2.39
CA ASN A 180 -9.07 22.51 -2.19
C ASN A 180 -9.21 23.93 -2.75
N ALA A 181 -8.13 24.69 -2.84
CA ALA A 181 -8.13 26.02 -3.43
C ALA A 181 -8.43 25.99 -4.94
N VAL A 182 -8.09 24.90 -5.64
CA VAL A 182 -8.32 24.74 -7.09
C VAL A 182 -9.49 23.80 -7.37
N PHE A 183 -9.57 22.71 -6.64
CA PHE A 183 -10.63 21.70 -6.73
C PHE A 183 -11.31 21.55 -5.37
N PRO A 184 -12.43 22.24 -5.13
CA PRO A 184 -13.14 22.16 -3.87
C PRO A 184 -13.45 20.70 -3.46
N LEU A 185 -13.10 20.37 -2.21
CA LEU A 185 -13.18 19.02 -1.66
C LEU A 185 -14.28 18.93 -0.58
N LYS A 186 -15.01 17.83 -0.58
CA LYS A 186 -15.92 17.44 0.51
C LYS A 186 -15.39 16.22 1.21
N LEU A 187 -15.32 16.26 2.53
CA LEU A 187 -14.99 15.10 3.33
C LEU A 187 -16.05 14.00 3.09
N LYS A 188 -15.57 12.81 2.77
CA LYS A 188 -16.45 11.65 2.56
C LYS A 188 -16.98 11.15 3.91
N GLU A 189 -18.25 10.84 3.99
CA GLU A 189 -18.84 10.21 5.18
C GLU A 189 -18.10 8.90 5.48
N ASN A 190 -17.88 8.62 6.77
CA ASN A 190 -17.09 7.47 7.26
C ASN A 190 -15.67 7.40 6.69
N SER A 191 -15.06 8.56 6.45
CA SER A 191 -13.80 8.67 5.72
C SER A 191 -12.60 8.07 6.42
N ARG A 192 -12.67 7.70 7.69
CA ARG A 192 -11.52 7.20 8.43
C ARG A 192 -11.75 5.85 9.13
N GLY A 193 -12.39 5.77 10.27
CA GLY A 193 -12.43 4.54 11.07
C GLY A 193 -11.01 4.03 11.35
N SER A 194 -10.73 2.74 11.04
CA SER A 194 -9.39 2.13 11.10
C SER A 194 -8.54 2.37 9.84
N GLU A 195 -9.06 3.08 8.83
CA GLU A 195 -8.30 3.41 7.63
C GLU A 195 -7.26 4.50 7.89
N THR A 196 -6.22 4.53 7.07
CA THR A 196 -5.11 5.49 7.23
C THR A 196 -5.39 6.85 6.63
N ALA A 197 -6.23 6.90 5.58
CA ALA A 197 -6.46 8.11 4.81
C ALA A 197 -7.75 8.81 5.23
N TRP A 198 -7.69 10.15 5.39
CA TRP A 198 -8.85 11.00 5.24
C TRP A 198 -9.24 11.03 3.77
N LYS A 199 -10.50 10.71 3.45
CA LYS A 199 -10.98 10.62 2.07
C LYS A 199 -11.86 11.79 1.74
N TYR A 200 -11.63 12.37 0.57
CA TYR A 200 -12.39 13.50 0.04
C TYR A 200 -12.89 13.17 -1.35
N GLN A 201 -14.08 13.69 -1.65
CA GLN A 201 -14.66 13.71 -2.99
C GLN A 201 -14.56 15.13 -3.53
N PHE A 202 -14.52 15.27 -4.84
CA PHE A 202 -14.64 16.56 -5.49
C PHE A 202 -16.06 17.12 -5.28
N ALA A 203 -16.16 18.39 -4.87
CA ALA A 203 -17.45 18.99 -4.51
C ALA A 203 -18.39 19.15 -5.69
N ASP A 204 -17.85 19.20 -6.91
CA ASP A 204 -18.61 19.27 -8.17
C ASP A 204 -19.10 17.91 -8.68
N GLY A 205 -18.88 16.83 -7.93
CA GLY A 205 -19.27 15.50 -8.29
C GLY A 205 -18.39 14.81 -9.33
N SER A 206 -17.26 15.41 -9.70
CA SER A 206 -16.29 14.77 -10.62
C SER A 206 -15.78 13.44 -10.07
N PRO A 207 -15.45 12.49 -10.94
CA PRO A 207 -14.94 11.19 -10.52
C PRO A 207 -13.56 11.30 -9.86
N GLY A 208 -13.13 10.19 -9.24
CA GLY A 208 -11.88 10.12 -8.49
C GLY A 208 -12.07 10.41 -7.00
N GLU A 209 -11.02 10.16 -6.24
CA GLU A 209 -11.00 10.35 -4.79
C GLU A 209 -9.64 10.90 -4.37
N ILE A 210 -9.63 11.82 -3.42
CA ILE A 210 -8.41 12.32 -2.77
C ILE A 210 -8.33 11.70 -1.38
N GLY A 211 -7.23 11.02 -1.09
CA GLY A 211 -6.91 10.48 0.23
C GLY A 211 -5.69 11.16 0.81
N ILE A 212 -5.73 11.54 2.08
CA ILE A 212 -4.59 12.15 2.78
C ILE A 212 -4.19 11.27 3.95
N ILE A 213 -2.94 10.84 3.98
CA ILE A 213 -2.34 10.00 5.00
C ILE A 213 -1.26 10.83 5.70
N ALA A 214 -1.59 11.33 6.88
CA ALA A 214 -0.76 12.27 7.65
C ALA A 214 -0.24 11.63 8.95
N PRO A 215 0.70 10.67 8.89
CA PRO A 215 1.18 9.98 10.07
C PRO A 215 2.14 10.80 10.92
N VAL A 216 2.68 11.89 10.39
CA VAL A 216 3.68 12.73 11.07
C VAL A 216 3.00 13.91 11.76
N THR A 217 2.05 14.57 11.10
CA THR A 217 1.40 15.78 11.63
C THR A 217 0.04 15.51 12.26
N GLU A 218 -0.69 14.50 11.81
CA GLU A 218 -2.01 14.11 12.33
C GLU A 218 -2.05 12.61 12.66
N MET A 219 -1.31 12.22 13.69
CA MET A 219 -1.17 10.82 14.09
C MET A 219 -2.54 10.15 14.35
N PHE A 220 -2.69 8.93 13.84
CA PHE A 220 -3.93 8.13 13.93
C PHE A 220 -3.71 6.78 14.65
N CYS A 221 -2.73 6.70 15.54
CA CYS A 221 -2.29 5.47 16.19
C CYS A 221 -3.40 4.82 17.03
N GLY A 222 -4.24 5.62 17.71
CA GLY A 222 -5.31 5.11 18.57
C GLY A 222 -6.41 4.29 17.87
N ALA A 223 -6.55 4.42 16.53
CA ALA A 223 -7.51 3.67 15.73
C ALA A 223 -6.84 2.64 14.79
N CYS A 224 -5.54 2.40 14.97
CA CYS A 224 -4.77 1.52 14.08
C CYS A 224 -5.04 0.05 14.37
N SER A 225 -5.59 -0.69 13.39
CA SER A 225 -5.87 -2.13 13.45
C SER A 225 -4.94 -2.97 12.57
N ARG A 226 -3.74 -2.47 12.25
CA ARG A 226 -2.82 -3.14 11.32
C ARG A 226 -1.78 -3.97 12.05
N ILE A 227 -1.60 -5.20 11.57
CA ILE A 227 -0.47 -6.06 11.89
C ILE A 227 0.34 -6.31 10.62
N ARG A 228 1.63 -6.50 10.74
CA ARG A 228 2.55 -6.76 9.63
C ARG A 228 3.29 -8.06 9.84
N LEU A 229 3.37 -8.85 8.78
CA LEU A 229 4.23 -10.00 8.69
C LEU A 229 5.32 -9.68 7.67
N THR A 230 6.57 -9.69 8.11
CA THR A 230 7.71 -9.47 7.21
C THR A 230 8.00 -10.71 6.37
N ALA A 231 8.75 -10.54 5.27
CA ALA A 231 9.11 -11.65 4.39
C ALA A 231 9.92 -12.74 5.10
N ASP A 232 10.66 -12.39 6.16
CA ASP A 232 11.45 -13.30 6.99
C ASP A 232 10.69 -13.77 8.26
N GLY A 233 9.38 -13.49 8.34
CA GLY A 233 8.48 -14.06 9.33
C GLY A 233 8.47 -13.37 10.68
N GLN A 234 8.84 -12.08 10.72
CA GLN A 234 8.67 -11.27 11.92
C GLN A 234 7.28 -10.63 11.96
N ILE A 235 6.67 -10.58 13.12
CA ILE A 235 5.45 -9.80 13.36
C ILE A 235 5.84 -8.42 13.89
N ARG A 236 5.21 -7.37 13.32
CA ARG A 236 5.27 -5.99 13.79
C ARG A 236 3.87 -5.43 13.94
N THR A 237 3.58 -4.86 15.09
CA THR A 237 2.30 -4.19 15.36
C THR A 237 2.27 -2.74 14.88
N CYS A 238 3.44 -2.13 14.64
CA CYS A 238 3.59 -0.75 14.16
C CYS A 238 4.62 -0.68 13.05
N LEU A 239 4.43 0.26 12.11
CA LEU A 239 5.40 0.53 11.03
C LEU A 239 6.74 1.05 11.59
N PHE A 240 6.67 1.82 12.67
CA PHE A 240 7.83 2.40 13.36
C PHE A 240 8.38 1.52 14.49
N SER A 241 7.83 0.29 14.66
CA SER A 241 8.29 -0.59 15.73
C SER A 241 9.72 -1.07 15.44
N THR A 242 10.56 -0.95 16.45
CA THR A 242 11.89 -1.58 16.49
C THR A 242 11.82 -2.98 17.11
N VAL A 243 10.67 -3.34 17.72
CA VAL A 243 10.44 -4.65 18.31
C VAL A 243 9.78 -5.56 17.28
N GLU A 244 10.35 -6.74 17.13
CA GLU A 244 9.90 -7.80 16.21
C GLU A 244 9.69 -9.10 16.99
N HIS A 245 8.68 -9.86 16.57
CA HIS A 245 8.38 -11.17 17.15
C HIS A 245 8.54 -12.25 16.08
N ASN A 246 9.49 -13.15 16.27
CA ASN A 246 9.87 -14.16 15.28
C ASN A 246 8.86 -15.32 15.21
N LEU A 247 7.83 -15.15 14.39
CA LEU A 247 6.82 -16.19 14.16
C LEU A 247 7.34 -17.32 13.28
N ARG A 248 8.27 -17.06 12.35
CA ARG A 248 8.85 -18.11 11.50
C ARG A 248 9.45 -19.25 12.33
N ASP A 249 10.27 -18.91 13.31
CA ASP A 249 10.95 -19.93 14.12
C ASP A 249 9.95 -20.69 14.99
N VAL A 250 8.86 -20.06 15.43
CA VAL A 250 7.77 -20.73 16.15
C VAL A 250 7.13 -21.80 15.26
N ILE A 251 6.71 -21.46 14.05
CA ILE A 251 6.06 -22.44 13.16
C ILE A 251 7.02 -23.53 12.67
N ARG A 252 8.30 -23.21 12.43
CA ARG A 252 9.30 -24.18 11.94
C ARG A 252 9.74 -25.19 12.98
N ARG A 253 9.51 -24.93 14.27
CA ARG A 253 9.71 -25.90 15.36
C ARG A 253 8.59 -26.93 15.44
N GLY A 254 7.56 -26.85 14.59
CA GLY A 254 6.40 -27.74 14.65
C GLY A 254 5.45 -27.42 15.81
N THR A 255 5.45 -26.19 16.29
CA THR A 255 4.59 -25.71 17.38
C THR A 255 3.11 -25.96 17.03
N ALA A 256 2.34 -26.45 17.98
CA ALA A 256 0.92 -26.70 17.79
C ALA A 256 0.15 -25.42 17.43
N ARG A 257 -0.88 -25.54 16.59
CA ARG A 257 -1.67 -24.37 16.11
C ARG A 257 -2.16 -23.48 17.25
N GLN A 258 -2.61 -24.07 18.35
CA GLN A 258 -3.11 -23.32 19.52
C GLN A 258 -2.02 -22.46 20.17
N GLU A 259 -0.80 -22.93 20.22
CA GLU A 259 0.35 -22.18 20.75
C GLU A 259 0.78 -21.08 19.79
N VAL A 260 0.68 -21.31 18.46
CA VAL A 260 0.92 -20.27 17.45
C VAL A 260 -0.13 -19.15 17.57
N VAL A 261 -1.40 -19.51 17.79
CA VAL A 261 -2.48 -18.55 18.06
C VAL A 261 -2.20 -17.73 19.32
N ALA A 262 -1.74 -18.38 20.39
CA ALA A 262 -1.41 -17.70 21.64
C ALA A 262 -0.18 -16.77 21.53
N PHE A 263 0.73 -17.08 20.58
CA PHE A 263 1.90 -16.23 20.30
C PHE A 263 1.52 -14.95 19.55
N ILE A 264 0.50 -14.99 18.70
CA ILE A 264 0.02 -13.85 17.89
C ILE A 264 -0.84 -12.92 18.75
#